data_0fda3dd6ac47b871fef581ff0bf3887d
#
_entry.id   0fda3dd6ac47b871fef581ff0bf3887d
#
_cell.length_a   1.000
_cell.length_b   1.000
_cell.length_c   1.000
_cell.angle_alpha   90.00
_cell.angle_beta   90.00
_cell.angle_gamma   90.00
#
_symmetry.space_group_name_H-M   'P 1'
#
loop_
_entity.id
_entity.type
_entity.pdbx_description
1 polymer ?
#
loop_
_entity_poly.entity_id
_entity_poly.type
_entity_poly.pdbx_seq_one_letter_code
_entity_poly.pdbx_strand_id
1 'polypeptide(L)'
;DGTKEEGDVWFYSYLNDYDGNQVGEGGYDEFTWSEGDDIPEGCKEEVPALLATTWNQYAPYYNATPLDNGKPSLTGCVATALAQILNYYQYPEKYADGTKIDWDQMLPTYEGVEYTDAQANAVAQLMAHCGEAVNTTYGSGVSTAYPKEAATGLPAKFGYIVKYYGYRDYPNEQDAKLWKEVVFRELSAGRPVLYGGTSYKNGEANYFSHSFVIDGYDKKGRVHVNYGYGGKGDGYFPIDKLPMKFDGWNETFNTNQTLVVIHRPQ
;
A
#
# COMPACT_ATOMS: atom_id res chain seq x y z
N ASP A 1 -34.22 15.54 -2.25
CA ASP A 1 -34.25 14.07 -2.16
C ASP A 1 -33.09 13.55 -3.01
N GLY A 2 -31.92 13.58 -2.41
CA GLY A 2 -30.71 13.01 -3.00
C GLY A 2 -30.78 11.50 -2.86
N THR A 3 -30.88 10.78 -3.96
CA THR A 3 -30.64 9.35 -4.00
C THR A 3 -29.17 9.14 -3.65
N LYS A 4 -28.92 8.51 -2.50
CA LYS A 4 -27.57 8.07 -2.10
C LYS A 4 -27.15 6.97 -3.06
N GLU A 5 -26.13 7.19 -3.86
CA GLU A 5 -25.46 6.11 -4.58
C GLU A 5 -24.60 5.29 -3.62
N GLU A 6 -24.55 3.98 -3.84
CA GLU A 6 -23.72 3.05 -3.08
C GLU A 6 -22.25 3.47 -3.19
N GLY A 7 -21.66 4.01 -2.12
CA GLY A 7 -20.31 4.54 -2.09
C GLY A 7 -20.12 5.87 -1.36
N ASP A 8 -21.20 6.51 -0.93
CA ASP A 8 -21.13 7.77 -0.18
C ASP A 8 -20.52 7.54 1.20
N VAL A 9 -19.34 8.06 1.40
CA VAL A 9 -18.62 8.01 2.69
C VAL A 9 -18.52 9.43 3.24
N TRP A 10 -19.07 9.64 4.44
CA TRP A 10 -19.01 10.92 5.14
C TRP A 10 -17.68 11.11 5.84
N PHE A 11 -16.99 12.21 5.60
CA PHE A 11 -15.78 12.60 6.33
C PHE A 11 -16.00 13.86 7.15
N TYR A 12 -15.47 13.84 8.37
CA TYR A 12 -15.20 15.06 9.12
C TYR A 12 -13.83 15.57 8.68
N SER A 13 -13.77 16.70 8.00
CA SER A 13 -12.53 17.42 7.78
C SER A 13 -12.43 18.57 8.78
N TYR A 14 -11.42 18.50 9.65
CA TYR A 14 -10.98 19.67 10.40
C TYR A 14 -9.83 20.31 9.60
N LEU A 15 -9.98 21.57 9.28
CA LEU A 15 -8.88 22.37 8.78
C LEU A 15 -8.04 22.82 9.97
N ASN A 16 -6.83 22.29 10.06
CA ASN A 16 -5.84 22.77 11.02
C ASN A 16 -4.82 23.63 10.29
N ASP A 17 -4.34 24.68 10.96
CA ASP A 17 -3.18 25.43 10.49
C ASP A 17 -1.88 24.62 10.67
N TYR A 18 -0.75 25.20 10.19
CA TYR A 18 0.56 24.56 10.25
C TYR A 18 1.04 24.24 11.67
N ASP A 19 0.49 24.90 12.69
CA ASP A 19 0.79 24.72 14.12
C ASP A 19 -0.20 23.76 14.81
N GLY A 20 -1.15 23.17 14.05
CA GLY A 20 -2.12 22.19 14.56
C GLY A 20 -3.34 22.80 15.26
N ASN A 21 -3.57 24.11 15.11
CA ASN A 21 -4.74 24.77 15.67
C ASN A 21 -5.94 24.62 14.73
N GLN A 22 -7.11 24.35 15.28
CA GLN A 22 -8.36 24.28 14.53
C GLN A 22 -8.72 25.68 13.98
N VAL A 23 -8.68 25.86 12.66
CA VAL A 23 -8.96 27.14 11.98
C VAL A 23 -10.38 27.26 11.44
N GLY A 24 -11.27 26.30 11.73
CA GLY A 24 -12.68 26.37 11.36
C GLY A 24 -13.50 25.23 11.91
N GLU A 25 -14.79 25.45 12.12
CA GLU A 25 -15.74 24.35 12.31
C GLU A 25 -15.93 23.68 10.94
N GLY A 26 -15.50 22.41 10.84
CA GLY A 26 -15.66 21.62 9.64
C GLY A 26 -17.13 21.45 9.33
N GLY A 27 -17.58 22.05 8.24
CA GLY A 27 -18.85 21.69 7.62
C GLY A 27 -18.77 20.24 7.13
N TYR A 28 -19.90 19.58 7.07
CA TYR A 28 -20.03 18.30 6.35
C TYR A 28 -19.83 18.60 4.87
N ASP A 29 -18.67 18.31 4.31
CA ASP A 29 -18.51 18.25 2.87
C ASP A 29 -19.10 16.93 2.39
N GLU A 30 -20.24 17.01 1.73
CA GLU A 30 -20.81 15.93 0.96
C GLU A 30 -19.94 15.72 -0.27
N PHE A 31 -18.91 14.87 -0.13
CA PHE A 31 -18.13 14.45 -1.28
C PHE A 31 -18.86 13.32 -1.99
N THR A 32 -19.42 13.67 -3.13
CA THR A 32 -19.80 12.66 -4.11
C THR A 32 -18.52 12.07 -4.68
N TRP A 33 -18.26 10.79 -4.44
CA TRP A 33 -17.12 10.03 -5.00
C TRP A 33 -17.20 9.84 -6.51
N SER A 34 -18.01 10.64 -7.19
CA SER A 34 -18.22 10.57 -8.63
C SER A 34 -17.04 11.05 -9.45
N GLU A 35 -16.14 11.81 -8.86
CA GLU A 35 -15.02 12.42 -9.57
C GLU A 35 -13.70 11.84 -9.08
N GLY A 36 -13.14 10.96 -9.90
CA GLY A 36 -11.73 10.56 -9.79
C GLY A 36 -10.83 11.59 -10.48
N ASP A 37 -9.57 11.22 -10.62
CA ASP A 37 -8.60 12.05 -11.30
C ASP A 37 -8.68 11.89 -12.82
N ASP A 38 -8.28 12.92 -13.57
CA ASP A 38 -8.14 12.82 -15.03
C ASP A 38 -7.07 11.79 -15.38
N ILE A 39 -7.47 10.77 -16.14
CA ILE A 39 -6.54 9.78 -16.66
C ILE A 39 -5.67 10.44 -17.71
N PRO A 40 -4.32 10.41 -17.58
CA PRO A 40 -3.42 11.08 -18.51
C PRO A 40 -3.54 10.53 -19.93
N GLU A 41 -3.38 11.42 -20.92
CA GLU A 41 -3.37 11.03 -22.33
C GLU A 41 -2.31 9.94 -22.60
N GLY A 42 -2.68 8.95 -23.38
CA GLY A 42 -1.84 7.79 -23.72
C GLY A 42 -1.87 6.66 -22.68
N CYS A 43 -2.54 6.84 -21.54
CA CYS A 43 -2.85 5.75 -20.63
C CYS A 43 -4.08 4.96 -21.09
N LYS A 44 -4.23 3.72 -20.59
CA LYS A 44 -5.44 2.93 -20.78
C LYS A 44 -6.63 3.64 -20.11
N GLU A 45 -7.84 3.40 -20.60
CA GLU A 45 -9.07 3.95 -20.04
C GLU A 45 -9.32 3.44 -18.61
N GLU A 46 -8.96 2.20 -18.36
CA GLU A 46 -9.00 1.55 -17.04
C GLU A 46 -7.92 0.47 -16.92
N VAL A 47 -7.53 0.13 -15.71
CA VAL A 47 -6.67 -1.00 -15.38
C VAL A 47 -7.30 -1.72 -14.19
N PRO A 48 -7.80 -2.95 -14.37
CA PRO A 48 -8.31 -3.72 -13.23
C PRO A 48 -7.20 -3.99 -12.23
N ALA A 49 -7.56 -4.31 -10.99
CA ALA A 49 -6.59 -4.70 -9.97
C ALA A 49 -5.62 -5.75 -10.52
N LEU A 50 -4.33 -5.44 -10.49
CA LEU A 50 -3.27 -6.30 -11.04
C LEU A 50 -2.93 -7.45 -10.10
N LEU A 51 -2.98 -7.19 -8.78
CA LEU A 51 -2.65 -8.20 -7.78
C LEU A 51 -3.80 -9.20 -7.65
N ALA A 52 -3.46 -10.49 -7.65
CA ALA A 52 -4.38 -11.55 -7.28
C ALA A 52 -4.37 -11.82 -5.76
N THR A 53 -3.44 -11.21 -5.02
CA THR A 53 -3.22 -11.48 -3.59
C THR A 53 -4.00 -10.51 -2.71
N THR A 54 -4.47 -11.03 -1.57
CA THR A 54 -5.04 -10.24 -0.47
C THR A 54 -4.34 -10.63 0.83
N TRP A 55 -3.03 -10.36 0.90
CA TRP A 55 -2.20 -10.81 2.03
C TRP A 55 -2.33 -9.91 3.25
N ASN A 56 -1.86 -10.44 4.40
CA ASN A 56 -1.98 -9.83 5.71
C ASN A 56 -0.61 -9.83 6.43
N GLN A 57 -0.56 -9.31 7.66
CA GLN A 57 0.65 -9.18 8.47
C GLN A 57 0.77 -10.24 9.57
N TYR A 58 -0.27 -11.08 9.76
CA TYR A 58 -0.39 -12.10 10.80
C TYR A 58 -0.01 -13.50 10.28
N ALA A 59 -0.38 -14.55 10.99
CA ALA A 59 -0.16 -15.93 10.54
C ALA A 59 -0.91 -16.23 9.24
N PRO A 60 -0.31 -16.98 8.30
CA PRO A 60 1.03 -17.57 8.34
C PRO A 60 2.15 -16.64 7.89
N TYR A 61 1.84 -15.43 7.46
CA TYR A 61 2.78 -14.49 6.83
C TYR A 61 3.97 -14.14 7.73
N TYR A 62 3.78 -14.05 9.03
CA TYR A 62 4.84 -13.72 9.98
C TYR A 62 5.65 -14.93 10.49
N ASN A 63 5.38 -16.16 10.02
CA ASN A 63 6.00 -17.37 10.61
C ASN A 63 7.53 -17.42 10.49
N ALA A 64 8.13 -16.64 9.61
CA ALA A 64 9.58 -16.53 9.45
C ALA A 64 10.17 -15.20 9.98
N THR A 65 9.36 -14.35 10.60
CA THR A 65 9.86 -13.11 11.21
C THR A 65 10.52 -13.38 12.56
N PRO A 66 11.43 -12.51 13.03
CA PRO A 66 12.04 -12.63 14.35
C PRO A 66 11.00 -12.61 15.47
N LEU A 67 11.31 -13.30 16.55
CA LEU A 67 10.48 -13.27 17.76
C LEU A 67 10.76 -12.00 18.57
N ASP A 68 9.69 -11.36 19.03
CA ASP A 68 9.72 -10.29 20.03
C ASP A 68 9.10 -10.81 21.33
N ASN A 69 9.91 -10.91 22.40
CA ASN A 69 9.50 -11.47 23.69
C ASN A 69 8.80 -12.84 23.57
N GLY A 70 9.31 -13.71 22.68
CA GLY A 70 8.79 -15.05 22.45
C GLY A 70 7.52 -15.13 21.60
N LYS A 71 7.06 -14.01 21.02
CA LYS A 71 5.93 -13.94 20.09
C LYS A 71 6.42 -13.59 18.69
N PRO A 72 5.78 -14.12 17.63
CA PRO A 72 6.09 -13.69 16.27
C PRO A 72 5.90 -12.18 16.10
N SER A 73 6.84 -11.52 15.45
CA SER A 73 6.69 -10.12 15.07
C SER A 73 5.81 -10.00 13.83
N LEU A 74 4.99 -8.95 13.74
CA LEU A 74 4.24 -8.66 12.53
C LEU A 74 5.19 -8.46 11.33
N THR A 75 4.75 -8.78 10.11
CA THR A 75 5.57 -8.57 8.91
C THR A 75 5.88 -7.10 8.66
N GLY A 76 4.98 -6.21 9.05
CA GLY A 76 5.03 -4.78 8.75
C GLY A 76 4.42 -4.46 7.38
N CYS A 77 3.80 -3.27 7.29
CA CYS A 77 3.04 -2.87 6.10
C CYS A 77 3.91 -2.76 4.83
N VAL A 78 5.13 -2.24 4.96
CA VAL A 78 6.05 -2.10 3.81
C VAL A 78 6.44 -3.47 3.26
N ALA A 79 6.84 -4.41 4.13
CA ALA A 79 7.20 -5.77 3.71
C ALA A 79 6.03 -6.51 3.07
N THR A 80 4.82 -6.37 3.65
CA THR A 80 3.60 -6.99 3.11
C THR A 80 3.24 -6.45 1.72
N ALA A 81 3.31 -5.13 1.54
CA ALA A 81 3.07 -4.52 0.24
C ALA A 81 4.11 -4.96 -0.81
N LEU A 82 5.38 -4.96 -0.44
CA LEU A 82 6.46 -5.42 -1.32
C LEU A 82 6.31 -6.89 -1.70
N ALA A 83 6.03 -7.76 -0.74
CA ALA A 83 5.86 -9.19 -1.00
C ALA A 83 4.74 -9.46 -2.02
N GLN A 84 3.63 -8.72 -1.96
CA GLN A 84 2.56 -8.82 -2.95
C GLN A 84 2.99 -8.35 -4.34
N ILE A 85 3.75 -7.24 -4.43
CA ILE A 85 4.31 -6.76 -5.72
C ILE A 85 5.31 -7.78 -6.29
N LEU A 86 6.19 -8.34 -5.46
CA LEU A 86 7.16 -9.34 -5.90
C LEU A 86 6.46 -10.63 -6.34
N ASN A 87 5.42 -11.05 -5.65
CA ASN A 87 4.59 -12.19 -6.06
C ASN A 87 3.90 -11.95 -7.41
N TYR A 88 3.42 -10.75 -7.67
CA TYR A 88 2.87 -10.39 -8.98
C TYR A 88 3.88 -10.56 -10.12
N TYR A 89 5.14 -10.16 -9.89
CA TYR A 89 6.20 -10.31 -10.88
C TYR A 89 6.79 -11.71 -10.96
N GLN A 90 6.69 -12.51 -9.90
CA GLN A 90 7.35 -13.81 -9.73
C GLN A 90 8.83 -13.76 -10.11
N TYR A 91 9.54 -12.77 -9.60
CA TYR A 91 10.95 -12.52 -9.85
C TYR A 91 11.65 -12.05 -8.55
N PRO A 92 12.91 -12.45 -8.32
CA PRO A 92 13.73 -13.40 -9.09
C PRO A 92 13.35 -14.87 -8.83
N GLU A 93 14.06 -15.81 -9.46
CA GLU A 93 13.88 -17.25 -9.18
C GLU A 93 14.47 -17.67 -7.82
N LYS A 94 15.46 -16.90 -7.34
CA LYS A 94 16.21 -17.20 -6.10
C LYS A 94 16.43 -15.95 -5.27
N TYR A 95 16.45 -16.13 -3.97
CA TYR A 95 16.97 -15.13 -3.04
C TYR A 95 18.48 -14.89 -3.23
N ALA A 96 19.01 -13.82 -2.61
CA ALA A 96 20.42 -13.48 -2.71
C ALA A 96 21.35 -14.56 -2.13
N ASP A 97 20.89 -15.39 -1.22
CA ASP A 97 21.61 -16.53 -0.65
C ASP A 97 21.61 -17.79 -1.54
N GLY A 98 20.94 -17.73 -2.70
CA GLY A 98 20.80 -18.82 -3.65
C GLY A 98 19.61 -19.76 -3.42
N THR A 99 18.87 -19.59 -2.33
CA THR A 99 17.65 -20.38 -2.05
C THR A 99 16.58 -20.08 -3.08
N LYS A 100 15.93 -21.13 -3.62
CA LYS A 100 14.83 -20.97 -4.58
C LYS A 100 13.62 -20.32 -3.93
N ILE A 101 12.97 -19.41 -4.66
CA ILE A 101 11.69 -18.83 -4.26
C ILE A 101 10.58 -19.69 -4.86
N ASP A 102 9.77 -20.30 -4.01
CA ASP A 102 8.69 -21.19 -4.43
C ASP A 102 7.39 -20.42 -4.72
N TRP A 103 7.43 -19.63 -5.81
CA TRP A 103 6.29 -18.80 -6.25
C TRP A 103 4.99 -19.60 -6.40
N ASP A 104 5.08 -20.81 -6.95
CA ASP A 104 3.92 -21.70 -7.19
C ASP A 104 3.27 -22.23 -5.90
N GLN A 105 3.96 -22.13 -4.76
CA GLN A 105 3.42 -22.54 -3.46
C GLN A 105 2.65 -21.39 -2.76
N MET A 106 2.78 -20.15 -3.23
CA MET A 106 2.13 -19.02 -2.59
C MET A 106 0.68 -18.88 -3.04
N LEU A 107 -0.24 -18.93 -2.07
CA LEU A 107 -1.68 -18.78 -2.33
C LEU A 107 -2.07 -17.32 -2.48
N PRO A 108 -3.13 -17.01 -3.24
CA PRO A 108 -3.67 -15.64 -3.33
C PRO A 108 -4.16 -15.09 -1.99
N THR A 109 -4.66 -15.96 -1.11
CA THR A 109 -5.07 -15.63 0.27
C THR A 109 -4.83 -16.83 1.19
N TYR A 110 -4.71 -16.55 2.47
CA TYR A 110 -4.64 -17.59 3.53
C TYR A 110 -5.78 -17.45 4.54
N GLU A 111 -6.61 -16.43 4.40
CA GLU A 111 -7.78 -16.21 5.23
C GLU A 111 -8.92 -17.16 4.81
N GLY A 112 -9.36 -17.99 5.77
CA GLY A 112 -10.49 -18.87 5.57
C GLY A 112 -10.27 -20.02 4.58
N VAL A 113 -9.02 -20.30 4.22
CA VAL A 113 -8.63 -21.42 3.34
C VAL A 113 -7.69 -22.38 4.06
N GLU A 114 -7.73 -23.64 3.66
CA GLU A 114 -6.74 -24.63 4.11
C GLU A 114 -5.45 -24.48 3.30
N TYR A 115 -4.31 -24.63 3.95
CA TYR A 115 -2.99 -24.57 3.32
C TYR A 115 -2.01 -25.53 3.98
N THR A 116 -1.01 -25.94 3.22
CA THR A 116 0.06 -26.82 3.69
C THR A 116 1.19 -26.03 4.37
N ASP A 117 2.04 -26.73 5.14
CA ASP A 117 3.23 -26.11 5.72
C ASP A 117 4.17 -25.54 4.66
N ALA A 118 4.28 -26.17 3.49
CA ALA A 118 5.09 -25.67 2.37
C ALA A 118 4.55 -24.34 1.85
N GLN A 119 3.23 -24.21 1.71
CA GLN A 119 2.57 -22.97 1.28
C GLN A 119 2.73 -21.86 2.32
N ALA A 120 2.54 -22.17 3.59
CA ALA A 120 2.76 -21.24 4.68
C ALA A 120 4.22 -20.76 4.75
N ASN A 121 5.17 -21.69 4.61
CA ASN A 121 6.59 -21.36 4.63
C ASN A 121 6.99 -20.50 3.42
N ALA A 122 6.50 -20.79 2.24
CA ALA A 122 6.83 -20.03 1.03
C ALA A 122 6.49 -18.53 1.19
N VAL A 123 5.27 -18.19 1.63
CA VAL A 123 4.87 -16.79 1.83
C VAL A 123 5.60 -16.15 2.99
N ALA A 124 5.82 -16.90 4.10
CA ALA A 124 6.53 -16.39 5.28
C ALA A 124 7.98 -16.03 4.96
N GLN A 125 8.68 -16.86 4.18
CA GLN A 125 10.06 -16.58 3.74
C GLN A 125 10.11 -15.32 2.87
N LEU A 126 9.19 -15.17 1.91
CA LEU A 126 9.14 -13.96 1.09
C LEU A 126 8.92 -12.70 1.95
N MET A 127 7.99 -12.76 2.91
CA MET A 127 7.75 -11.67 3.85
C MET A 127 9.00 -11.30 4.66
N ALA A 128 9.71 -12.29 5.20
CA ALA A 128 10.94 -12.06 5.97
C ALA A 128 12.04 -11.42 5.11
N HIS A 129 12.27 -11.93 3.89
CA HIS A 129 13.26 -11.34 2.97
C HIS A 129 12.88 -9.93 2.51
N CYS A 130 11.60 -9.64 2.31
CA CYS A 130 11.13 -8.27 2.04
C CYS A 130 11.38 -7.36 3.24
N GLY A 131 11.10 -7.84 4.45
CA GLY A 131 11.36 -7.09 5.68
C GLY A 131 12.83 -6.79 5.91
N GLU A 132 13.72 -7.74 5.63
CA GLU A 132 15.17 -7.51 5.64
C GLU A 132 15.60 -6.46 4.62
N ALA A 133 15.03 -6.50 3.41
CA ALA A 133 15.37 -5.54 2.34
C ALA A 133 15.05 -4.09 2.71
N VAL A 134 14.08 -3.87 3.58
CA VAL A 134 13.68 -2.53 4.03
C VAL A 134 14.06 -2.22 5.47
N ASN A 135 15.01 -2.98 6.03
CA ASN A 135 15.51 -2.78 7.39
C ASN A 135 14.39 -2.68 8.44
N THR A 136 13.41 -3.58 8.37
CA THR A 136 12.25 -3.57 9.27
C THR A 136 12.69 -3.65 10.74
N THR A 137 12.22 -2.72 11.55
CA THR A 137 12.25 -2.81 13.01
C THR A 137 11.06 -3.65 13.45
N TYR A 138 11.34 -4.87 13.85
CA TYR A 138 10.32 -5.87 14.18
C TYR A 138 9.77 -5.73 15.58
N GLY A 139 8.46 -5.98 15.75
CA GLY A 139 7.77 -6.05 17.01
C GLY A 139 6.48 -6.86 16.95
N SER A 140 6.11 -7.49 18.05
CA SER A 140 4.91 -8.33 18.14
C SER A 140 3.60 -7.52 18.10
N GLY A 141 3.65 -6.25 18.44
CA GLY A 141 2.51 -5.32 18.36
C GLY A 141 2.50 -4.46 17.10
N VAL A 142 3.67 -4.05 16.64
CA VAL A 142 3.87 -3.25 15.43
C VAL A 142 5.27 -3.48 14.88
N SER A 143 5.39 -3.61 13.58
CA SER A 143 6.67 -3.60 12.86
C SER A 143 6.71 -2.43 11.90
N THR A 144 7.83 -1.71 11.84
CA THR A 144 7.96 -0.47 11.07
C THR A 144 9.16 -0.50 10.13
N ALA A 145 8.98 0.10 8.96
CA ALA A 145 10.03 0.35 7.98
C ALA A 145 9.73 1.63 7.21
N TYR A 146 10.75 2.23 6.63
CA TYR A 146 10.59 3.38 5.75
C TYR A 146 10.50 2.91 4.28
N PRO A 147 9.47 3.30 3.50
CA PRO A 147 9.35 2.91 2.08
C PRO A 147 10.58 3.26 1.24
N LYS A 148 11.31 4.33 1.58
CA LYS A 148 12.54 4.73 0.90
C LYS A 148 13.64 3.66 0.92
N GLU A 149 13.66 2.80 1.94
CA GLU A 149 14.65 1.71 2.05
C GLU A 149 14.52 0.70 0.90
N ALA A 150 13.33 0.59 0.28
CA ALA A 150 13.13 -0.24 -0.89
C ALA A 150 14.02 0.17 -2.08
N ALA A 151 14.40 1.46 -2.18
CA ALA A 151 15.24 1.95 -3.27
C ALA A 151 16.68 1.39 -3.25
N THR A 152 17.14 0.94 -2.11
CA THR A 152 18.45 0.28 -1.95
C THR A 152 18.32 -1.21 -1.72
N GLY A 153 17.34 -1.64 -0.93
CA GLY A 153 17.19 -3.02 -0.53
C GLY A 153 16.70 -3.95 -1.64
N LEU A 154 15.71 -3.53 -2.44
CA LEU A 154 15.22 -4.37 -3.53
C LEU A 154 16.25 -4.58 -4.66
N PRO A 155 17.00 -3.56 -5.12
CA PRO A 155 18.12 -3.80 -6.03
C PRO A 155 19.17 -4.78 -5.45
N ALA A 156 19.55 -4.62 -4.19
CA ALA A 156 20.58 -5.43 -3.56
C ALA A 156 20.14 -6.88 -3.29
N LYS A 157 18.91 -7.09 -2.84
CA LYS A 157 18.41 -8.41 -2.42
C LYS A 157 17.71 -9.18 -3.53
N PHE A 158 17.06 -8.49 -4.47
CA PHE A 158 16.20 -9.09 -5.48
C PHE A 158 16.51 -8.66 -6.93
N GLY A 159 17.43 -7.70 -7.12
CA GLY A 159 17.84 -7.25 -8.46
C GLY A 159 16.83 -6.36 -9.18
N TYR A 160 15.84 -5.79 -8.50
CA TYR A 160 14.89 -4.87 -9.09
C TYR A 160 15.49 -3.49 -9.38
N ILE A 161 14.88 -2.78 -10.33
CA ILE A 161 15.16 -1.35 -10.59
C ILE A 161 14.11 -0.55 -9.84
N VAL A 162 14.53 0.31 -8.91
CA VAL A 162 13.62 0.99 -8.00
C VAL A 162 13.87 2.49 -8.00
N LYS A 163 12.78 3.28 -8.02
CA LYS A 163 12.80 4.71 -7.86
C LYS A 163 11.85 5.14 -6.75
N TYR A 164 12.40 5.82 -5.76
CA TYR A 164 11.64 6.44 -4.68
C TYR A 164 11.33 7.90 -5.03
N TYR A 165 10.06 8.26 -4.84
CA TYR A 165 9.59 9.63 -4.85
C TYR A 165 9.21 9.98 -3.43
N GLY A 166 9.95 10.93 -2.85
CA GLY A 166 9.76 11.36 -1.49
C GLY A 166 8.47 12.12 -1.32
N TYR A 167 8.18 12.30 -0.09
CA TYR A 167 7.20 13.10 0.56
C TYR A 167 6.76 14.34 -0.22
N ARG A 168 5.47 14.41 -0.56
CA ARG A 168 4.87 15.57 -1.18
C ARG A 168 3.51 15.84 -0.56
N ASP A 169 3.40 17.01 0.03
CA ASP A 169 2.11 17.56 0.46
C ASP A 169 1.41 18.30 -0.69
N TYR A 170 1.71 17.94 -1.93
CA TYR A 170 1.19 18.63 -3.13
C TYR A 170 1.27 20.16 -3.02
N PRO A 171 2.46 20.76 -2.89
CA PRO A 171 2.63 22.18 -2.62
C PRO A 171 2.06 23.09 -3.71
N ASN A 172 1.85 22.54 -4.89
CA ASN A 172 1.17 23.23 -6.00
C ASN A 172 0.51 22.22 -6.96
N GLU A 173 -0.44 22.68 -7.74
CA GLU A 173 -1.21 21.86 -8.69
C GLU A 173 -0.34 21.13 -9.72
N GLN A 174 0.75 21.75 -10.17
CA GLN A 174 1.64 21.15 -11.18
C GLN A 174 2.38 19.93 -10.60
N ASP A 175 2.89 20.03 -9.37
CA ASP A 175 3.55 18.91 -8.69
C ASP A 175 2.57 17.78 -8.40
N ALA A 176 1.36 18.09 -7.97
CA ALA A 176 0.29 17.13 -7.75
C ALA A 176 -0.07 16.39 -9.04
N LYS A 177 -0.18 17.12 -10.15
CA LYS A 177 -0.46 16.54 -11.46
C LYS A 177 0.65 15.58 -11.91
N LEU A 178 1.92 15.97 -11.79
CA LEU A 178 3.06 15.11 -12.13
C LEU A 178 3.12 13.86 -11.27
N TRP A 179 2.82 13.97 -9.99
CA TRP A 179 2.74 12.84 -9.06
C TRP A 179 1.69 11.82 -9.51
N LYS A 180 0.48 12.28 -9.77
CA LYS A 180 -0.63 11.45 -10.26
C LYS A 180 -0.30 10.82 -11.60
N GLU A 181 0.29 11.59 -12.53
CA GLU A 181 0.70 11.10 -13.84
C GLU A 181 1.68 9.92 -13.74
N VAL A 182 2.66 9.96 -12.84
CA VAL A 182 3.57 8.82 -12.63
C VAL A 182 2.78 7.58 -12.23
N VAL A 183 1.85 7.67 -11.28
CA VAL A 183 1.05 6.53 -10.83
C VAL A 183 0.23 5.94 -11.97
N PHE A 184 -0.53 6.77 -12.70
CA PHE A 184 -1.36 6.27 -13.81
C PHE A 184 -0.55 5.63 -14.93
N ARG A 185 0.62 6.19 -15.27
CA ARG A 185 1.51 5.63 -16.30
C ARG A 185 2.09 4.28 -15.88
N GLU A 186 2.50 4.13 -14.62
CA GLU A 186 2.98 2.86 -14.09
C GLU A 186 1.86 1.79 -14.16
N LEU A 187 0.68 2.11 -13.66
CA LEU A 187 -0.46 1.19 -13.69
C LEU A 187 -0.90 0.84 -15.13
N SER A 188 -0.96 1.82 -16.02
CA SER A 188 -1.29 1.61 -17.44
C SER A 188 -0.30 0.69 -18.14
N ALA A 189 0.95 0.68 -17.70
CA ALA A 189 2.00 -0.23 -18.16
C ALA A 189 2.00 -1.59 -17.42
N GLY A 190 1.00 -1.87 -16.58
CA GLY A 190 0.90 -3.12 -15.83
C GLY A 190 1.89 -3.23 -14.67
N ARG A 191 2.27 -2.12 -14.07
CA ARG A 191 3.22 -2.08 -12.95
C ARG A 191 2.56 -1.54 -11.69
N PRO A 192 2.26 -2.40 -10.70
CA PRO A 192 1.79 -1.96 -9.40
C PRO A 192 2.85 -1.14 -8.67
N VAL A 193 2.44 -0.19 -7.85
CA VAL A 193 3.34 0.69 -7.12
C VAL A 193 3.19 0.51 -5.61
N LEU A 194 4.30 0.58 -4.88
CA LEU A 194 4.26 0.74 -3.43
C LEU A 194 3.92 2.20 -3.13
N TYR A 195 2.88 2.40 -2.36
CA TYR A 195 2.39 3.70 -1.97
C TYR A 195 2.28 3.80 -0.45
N GLY A 196 2.30 4.98 0.08
CA GLY A 196 2.11 5.21 1.50
C GLY A 196 1.59 6.59 1.80
N GLY A 197 1.09 6.76 3.01
CA GLY A 197 0.60 8.03 3.48
C GLY A 197 0.43 8.06 5.00
N THR A 198 0.10 9.23 5.50
CA THR A 198 -0.18 9.47 6.92
C THR A 198 -1.59 9.97 7.07
N SER A 199 -2.29 9.42 8.06
CA SER A 199 -3.58 9.88 8.55
C SER A 199 -3.36 10.59 9.87
N TYR A 200 -3.89 11.81 9.99
CA TYR A 200 -3.89 12.58 11.24
C TYR A 200 -5.27 12.58 11.85
N LYS A 201 -5.37 12.23 13.14
CA LYS A 201 -6.61 12.30 13.92
C LYS A 201 -6.68 13.63 14.66
N ASN A 202 -7.65 14.47 14.27
CA ASN A 202 -8.22 15.59 15.04
C ASN A 202 -7.25 16.32 15.98
N GLY A 203 -6.26 17.05 15.45
CA GLY A 203 -5.43 17.97 16.24
C GLY A 203 -4.57 17.33 17.33
N GLU A 204 -4.58 16.03 17.46
CA GLU A 204 -3.69 15.28 18.33
C GLU A 204 -2.41 14.93 17.60
N ALA A 205 -1.28 14.87 18.31
CA ALA A 205 -0.01 14.37 17.80
C ALA A 205 -0.07 12.87 17.37
N ASN A 206 -1.24 12.30 17.38
CA ASN A 206 -1.51 10.91 17.00
C ASN A 206 -1.72 10.83 15.50
N TYR A 207 -0.71 10.35 14.82
CA TYR A 207 -0.80 10.01 13.41
C TYR A 207 -0.63 8.51 13.22
N PHE A 208 -1.22 8.00 12.15
CA PHE A 208 -1.03 6.64 11.69
C PHE A 208 -0.48 6.66 10.27
N SER A 209 0.71 6.09 10.07
CA SER A 209 1.31 5.95 8.75
C SER A 209 1.19 4.52 8.28
N HIS A 210 0.85 4.33 7.01
CA HIS A 210 0.67 3.02 6.42
C HIS A 210 1.23 2.98 5.01
N SER A 211 1.75 1.81 4.63
CA SER A 211 2.21 1.52 3.27
C SER A 211 1.37 0.38 2.70
N PHE A 212 1.00 0.53 1.44
CA PHE A 212 0.08 -0.34 0.74
C PHE A 212 0.38 -0.37 -0.76
N VAL A 213 -0.36 -1.14 -1.52
CA VAL A 213 -0.18 -1.21 -2.97
C VAL A 213 -1.30 -0.46 -3.67
N ILE A 214 -0.95 0.35 -4.67
CA ILE A 214 -1.88 0.81 -5.69
C ILE A 214 -1.61 -0.02 -6.94
N ASP A 215 -2.62 -0.72 -7.44
CA ASP A 215 -2.44 -1.75 -8.47
C ASP A 215 -3.47 -1.71 -9.60
N GLY A 216 -4.26 -0.65 -9.70
CA GLY A 216 -5.22 -0.47 -10.76
C GLY A 216 -5.93 0.88 -10.69
N TYR A 217 -6.80 1.16 -11.65
CA TYR A 217 -7.72 2.29 -11.63
C TYR A 217 -8.92 2.04 -12.53
N ASP A 218 -10.04 2.66 -12.19
CA ASP A 218 -11.28 2.59 -12.97
C ASP A 218 -11.40 3.74 -13.98
N LYS A 219 -12.46 3.70 -14.81
CA LYS A 219 -12.75 4.72 -15.84
C LYS A 219 -13.01 6.12 -15.29
N LYS A 220 -13.30 6.24 -14.00
CA LYS A 220 -13.46 7.52 -13.30
C LYS A 220 -12.12 8.05 -12.76
N GLY A 221 -10.99 7.36 -13.00
CA GLY A 221 -9.68 7.74 -12.48
C GLY A 221 -9.51 7.53 -10.97
N ARG A 222 -10.31 6.64 -10.36
CA ARG A 222 -10.11 6.22 -8.97
C ARG A 222 -9.14 5.06 -8.95
N VAL A 223 -8.11 5.13 -8.13
CA VAL A 223 -7.10 4.09 -8.01
C VAL A 223 -7.58 2.94 -7.13
N HIS A 224 -7.27 1.70 -7.52
CA HIS A 224 -7.48 0.54 -6.67
C HIS A 224 -6.37 0.43 -5.64
N VAL A 225 -6.74 0.22 -4.38
CA VAL A 225 -5.84 0.10 -3.24
C VAL A 225 -5.99 -1.28 -2.60
N ASN A 226 -4.85 -1.95 -2.39
CA ASN A 226 -4.72 -3.15 -1.57
C ASN A 226 -3.98 -2.76 -0.28
N TYR A 227 -4.70 -2.69 0.83
CA TYR A 227 -4.16 -2.21 2.11
C TYR A 227 -3.31 -3.22 2.87
N GLY A 228 -3.27 -4.49 2.43
CA GLY A 228 -2.46 -5.52 3.10
C GLY A 228 -3.06 -6.04 4.41
N TYR A 229 -4.38 -6.07 4.51
CA TYR A 229 -5.15 -6.59 5.65
C TYR A 229 -6.16 -7.68 5.26
N GLY A 230 -5.74 -8.61 4.40
CA GLY A 230 -6.58 -9.73 3.99
C GLY A 230 -7.76 -9.31 3.09
N GLY A 231 -7.60 -8.25 2.32
CA GLY A 231 -8.65 -7.68 1.47
C GLY A 231 -9.59 -6.70 2.18
N LYS A 232 -9.44 -6.54 3.48
CA LYS A 232 -10.29 -5.61 4.26
C LYS A 232 -9.95 -4.16 3.93
N GLY A 233 -10.96 -3.39 3.59
CA GLY A 233 -10.83 -1.98 3.22
C GLY A 233 -10.35 -1.72 1.79
N ASP A 234 -9.99 -2.77 1.04
CA ASP A 234 -9.57 -2.64 -0.35
C ASP A 234 -10.69 -2.08 -1.23
N GLY A 235 -10.34 -1.29 -2.24
CA GLY A 235 -11.33 -0.67 -3.12
C GLY A 235 -10.77 0.43 -4.02
N TYR A 236 -11.67 1.15 -4.68
CA TYR A 236 -11.35 2.23 -5.62
C TYR A 236 -11.61 3.60 -5.00
N PHE A 237 -10.57 4.45 -4.95
CA PHE A 237 -10.62 5.75 -4.27
C PHE A 237 -9.88 6.83 -5.08
N PRO A 238 -10.25 8.13 -4.94
CA PRO A 238 -9.38 9.21 -5.41
C PRO A 238 -8.01 9.16 -4.76
N ILE A 239 -6.94 9.36 -5.53
CA ILE A 239 -5.55 9.18 -5.04
C ILE A 239 -5.15 10.16 -3.92
N ASP A 240 -5.80 11.28 -3.83
CA ASP A 240 -5.57 12.30 -2.79
C ASP A 240 -6.36 12.03 -1.50
N LYS A 241 -7.28 11.05 -1.51
CA LYS A 241 -8.12 10.67 -0.37
C LYS A 241 -8.25 9.15 -0.31
N LEU A 242 -7.30 8.49 0.35
CA LEU A 242 -7.24 7.05 0.43
C LEU A 242 -7.78 6.58 1.80
N PRO A 243 -9.10 6.34 1.93
CA PRO A 243 -9.71 5.92 3.18
C PRO A 243 -9.51 4.44 3.42
N MET A 244 -9.13 4.07 4.64
CA MET A 244 -9.08 2.69 5.10
C MET A 244 -10.09 2.50 6.22
N LYS A 245 -11.17 1.75 5.95
CA LYS A 245 -12.26 1.52 6.90
C LYS A 245 -12.61 0.05 7.01
N PHE A 246 -12.34 -0.55 8.16
CA PHE A 246 -12.77 -1.89 8.54
C PHE A 246 -12.53 -2.12 10.03
N ASP A 247 -13.31 -2.98 10.68
CA ASP A 247 -13.09 -3.49 12.04
C ASP A 247 -12.75 -2.40 13.08
N GLY A 248 -13.36 -1.21 12.98
CA GLY A 248 -13.09 -0.07 13.87
C GLY A 248 -11.93 0.83 13.42
N TRP A 249 -11.16 0.46 12.40
CA TRP A 249 -10.22 1.35 11.73
C TRP A 249 -10.97 2.38 10.90
N ASN A 250 -10.54 3.64 10.99
CA ASN A 250 -11.09 4.74 10.21
C ASN A 250 -9.96 5.76 9.98
N GLU A 251 -9.16 5.52 8.95
CA GLU A 251 -7.99 6.32 8.60
C GLU A 251 -8.16 6.91 7.21
N THR A 252 -7.52 8.04 6.93
CA THR A 252 -7.46 8.64 5.59
C THR A 252 -6.03 9.09 5.31
N PHE A 253 -5.39 8.44 4.34
CA PHE A 253 -3.99 8.68 3.98
C PHE A 253 -3.88 9.77 2.93
N ASN A 254 -3.98 11.02 3.35
CA ASN A 254 -3.97 12.20 2.48
C ASN A 254 -2.78 13.13 2.67
N THR A 255 -1.89 12.81 3.62
CA THR A 255 -0.69 13.60 3.88
C THR A 255 0.55 12.71 3.84
N ASN A 256 1.72 13.34 3.72
CA ASN A 256 3.01 12.65 3.75
C ASN A 256 3.08 11.46 2.79
N GLN A 257 2.46 11.60 1.62
CA GLN A 257 2.37 10.51 0.66
C GLN A 257 3.74 10.19 0.07
N THR A 258 4.00 8.90 -0.11
CA THR A 258 5.22 8.35 -0.70
C THR A 258 4.87 7.42 -1.85
N LEU A 259 5.73 7.38 -2.85
CA LEU A 259 5.58 6.52 -4.02
C LEU A 259 6.90 5.83 -4.31
N VAL A 260 6.86 4.51 -4.46
CA VAL A 260 8.00 3.72 -4.90
C VAL A 260 7.62 2.96 -6.17
N VAL A 261 8.31 3.28 -7.24
CA VAL A 261 8.18 2.61 -8.54
C VAL A 261 9.18 1.46 -8.59
N ILE A 262 8.69 0.28 -8.96
CA ILE A 262 9.44 -0.98 -8.91
C ILE A 262 9.34 -1.65 -10.27
N HIS A 263 10.48 -1.79 -10.96
CA HIS A 263 10.55 -2.45 -12.25
C HIS A 263 11.35 -3.74 -12.16
N ARG A 264 10.80 -4.81 -12.71
CA ARG A 264 11.55 -6.01 -13.00
C ARG A 264 12.62 -5.69 -14.07
N PRO A 265 13.88 -6.14 -13.92
CA PRO A 265 14.87 -6.02 -14.98
C PRO A 265 14.42 -6.76 -16.24
N GLN A 266 14.85 -6.25 -17.39
CA GLN A 266 14.56 -6.85 -18.71
C GLN A 266 15.34 -8.14 -18.92
#